data_529ff84b52eb4359962db0f4a2c25baa
#
_entry.id   529ff84b52eb4359962db0f4a2c25baa
#
_cell.length_a   1.000
_cell.length_b   1.000
_cell.length_c   1.000
_cell.angle_alpha   90.00
_cell.angle_beta   90.00
_cell.angle_gamma   90.00
#
_symmetry.space_group_name_H-M   'P 1'
#
loop_
_entity.id
_entity.type
_entity.pdbx_description
1 polymer ?
#
loop_
_entity_poly.entity_id
_entity_poly.type
_entity_poly.pdbx_seq_one_letter_code
_entity_poly.pdbx_strand_id
1 'polypeptide(L)'
;VILVTTKRGKEGKMQVNYNGSYTLSQPTRIPQMLNSYQYATYVNEYDADPRHDQGGITYSDEVLQHYINHDDDLNYPDTDWWDAVAKDWAGKTQHSLSVSGGNDKLSFYSSAQYMWQDAIYKQSTQDYKQYQFITNIDAKINKSVRFSFDILGRQEQRNRGIYSTPYLFTYFLTTFPGSAPYFPNGLPRVGYDGITRNAAIMVTDQPGYNKYTYNILNLKPLLHIDLDMITKGLYVEGYAALDFHFDNGKSLNQPYDLYYYDKATNEYQNKRADTGKISVNSWSSNYKTITLNARIGYSHTFAEAHKVDAFVAYEQSKYDYNTLSAYRTNYLSTAIPEIFAGSSVPEDKDNGGYSDATARCNFFGRINYGYKDKY
;
A
#
# COMPACT_ATOMS: atom_id res chain seq x y z
N VAL A 1 7.71 -25.05 -3.37
CA VAL A 1 7.87 -24.54 -1.98
C VAL A 1 8.98 -23.48 -2.00
N ILE A 2 8.69 -22.27 -1.52
CA ILE A 2 9.68 -21.20 -1.34
C ILE A 2 10.07 -21.23 0.14
N LEU A 3 11.34 -21.48 0.45
CA LEU A 3 11.89 -21.40 1.81
C LEU A 3 12.61 -20.05 1.97
N VAL A 4 12.16 -19.24 2.93
CA VAL A 4 12.79 -17.97 3.29
C VAL A 4 13.46 -18.12 4.63
N THR A 5 14.77 -17.84 4.67
CA THR A 5 15.55 -17.79 5.90
C THR A 5 16.00 -16.36 6.18
N THR A 6 15.79 -15.88 7.40
CA THR A 6 16.26 -14.57 7.84
C THR A 6 17.76 -14.57 8.12
N LYS A 7 18.41 -13.41 7.95
CA LYS A 7 19.81 -13.23 8.31
C LYS A 7 19.99 -13.43 9.81
N ARG A 8 21.05 -14.16 10.20
CA ARG A 8 21.43 -14.40 11.59
C ARG A 8 22.81 -13.85 11.88
N GLY A 9 23.07 -13.57 13.13
CA GLY A 9 24.40 -13.24 13.61
C GLY A 9 25.35 -14.42 13.47
N LYS A 10 26.64 -14.11 13.38
CA LYS A 10 27.72 -15.10 13.39
C LYS A 10 28.69 -14.74 14.49
N GLU A 11 29.38 -15.75 15.01
CA GLU A 11 30.52 -15.55 15.89
C GLU A 11 31.56 -14.67 15.19
N GLY A 12 32.10 -13.68 15.91
CA GLY A 12 33.08 -12.76 15.40
C GLY A 12 32.84 -11.32 15.88
N LYS A 13 33.70 -10.42 15.37
CA LYS A 13 33.64 -8.99 15.68
C LYS A 13 32.31 -8.38 15.19
N MET A 14 31.83 -7.41 15.93
CA MET A 14 30.65 -6.62 15.55
C MET A 14 30.87 -5.97 14.19
N GLN A 15 29.90 -6.14 13.31
CA GLN A 15 29.84 -5.55 11.97
C GLN A 15 28.65 -4.60 11.89
N VAL A 16 28.90 -3.40 11.39
CA VAL A 16 27.88 -2.40 11.12
C VAL A 16 27.83 -2.17 9.61
N ASN A 17 26.63 -2.29 9.00
CA ASN A 17 26.45 -2.05 7.59
C ASN A 17 25.32 -1.04 7.38
N TYR A 18 25.57 -0.07 6.52
CA TYR A 18 24.59 0.88 6.07
C TYR A 18 24.43 0.80 4.55
N ASN A 19 23.19 0.77 4.10
CA ASN A 19 22.83 0.90 2.69
C ASN A 19 21.81 2.00 2.53
N GLY A 20 22.08 2.93 1.64
CA GLY A 20 21.16 3.99 1.25
C GLY A 20 20.97 4.02 -0.26
N SER A 21 19.76 4.27 -0.72
CA SER A 21 19.47 4.47 -2.13
C SER A 21 18.44 5.56 -2.32
N TYR A 22 18.61 6.31 -3.40
CA TYR A 22 17.60 7.22 -3.92
C TYR A 22 17.32 6.82 -5.36
N THR A 23 16.05 6.64 -5.69
CA THR A 23 15.60 6.16 -7.00
C THR A 23 14.61 7.16 -7.58
N LEU A 24 14.78 7.51 -8.83
CA LEU A 24 13.80 8.22 -9.63
C LEU A 24 13.11 7.20 -10.56
N SER A 25 11.81 7.21 -10.56
CA SER A 25 10.99 6.30 -11.38
C SER A 25 10.12 7.11 -12.32
N GLN A 26 10.03 6.67 -13.56
CA GLN A 26 9.13 7.22 -14.56
C GLN A 26 8.39 6.08 -15.26
N PRO A 27 7.21 6.31 -15.83
CA PRO A 27 6.55 5.34 -16.68
C PRO A 27 7.42 5.00 -17.91
N THR A 28 7.53 3.73 -18.21
CA THR A 28 8.29 3.27 -19.39
C THR A 28 7.54 3.48 -20.71
N ARG A 29 6.23 3.67 -20.62
CA ARG A 29 5.36 3.90 -21.77
C ARG A 29 4.19 4.79 -21.35
N ILE A 30 4.03 5.88 -22.05
CA ILE A 30 2.89 6.81 -21.92
C ILE A 30 2.11 6.70 -23.24
N PRO A 31 0.79 6.49 -23.22
CA PRO A 31 -0.04 6.56 -24.40
C PRO A 31 0.06 7.95 -25.04
N GLN A 32 0.24 8.00 -26.34
CA GLN A 32 0.13 9.26 -27.07
C GLN A 32 -1.35 9.57 -27.28
N MET A 33 -1.78 10.71 -26.73
CA MET A 33 -3.15 11.19 -26.86
C MET A 33 -3.23 12.16 -28.02
N LEU A 34 -4.44 12.31 -28.60
CA LEU A 34 -4.71 13.34 -29.60
C LEU A 34 -4.70 14.72 -28.94
N ASN A 35 -4.15 15.72 -29.63
CA ASN A 35 -4.34 17.11 -29.24
C ASN A 35 -5.75 17.59 -29.66
N SER A 36 -6.11 18.82 -29.29
CA SER A 36 -7.46 19.34 -29.53
C SER A 36 -7.84 19.44 -31.00
N TYR A 37 -6.89 19.86 -31.85
CA TYR A 37 -7.07 19.91 -33.31
C TYR A 37 -7.30 18.51 -33.91
N GLN A 38 -6.44 17.56 -33.55
CA GLN A 38 -6.54 16.17 -34.03
C GLN A 38 -7.85 15.52 -33.58
N TYR A 39 -8.23 15.74 -32.31
CA TYR A 39 -9.49 15.23 -31.78
C TYR A 39 -10.69 15.81 -32.51
N ALA A 40 -10.75 17.15 -32.68
CA ALA A 40 -11.85 17.82 -33.38
C ALA A 40 -11.96 17.41 -34.85
N THR A 41 -10.82 17.24 -35.53
CA THR A 41 -10.78 16.73 -36.91
C THR A 41 -11.32 15.31 -36.98
N TYR A 42 -10.88 14.42 -36.06
CA TYR A 42 -11.36 13.04 -35.99
C TYR A 42 -12.88 12.97 -35.74
N VAL A 43 -13.39 13.79 -34.84
CA VAL A 43 -14.84 13.85 -34.57
C VAL A 43 -15.58 14.31 -35.80
N ASN A 44 -15.13 15.34 -36.52
CA ASN A 44 -15.75 15.79 -37.76
C ASN A 44 -15.75 14.70 -38.84
N GLU A 45 -14.66 13.94 -38.99
CA GLU A 45 -14.58 12.80 -39.89
C GLU A 45 -15.57 11.69 -39.50
N TYR A 46 -15.68 11.41 -38.21
CA TYR A 46 -16.62 10.43 -37.65
C TYR A 46 -18.08 10.84 -37.92
N ASP A 47 -18.42 12.10 -37.65
CA ASP A 47 -19.79 12.62 -37.81
C ASP A 47 -20.17 12.75 -39.28
N ALA A 48 -19.20 12.97 -40.16
CA ALA A 48 -19.43 13.02 -41.63
C ALA A 48 -19.61 11.62 -42.26
N ASP A 49 -19.29 10.53 -41.57
CA ASP A 49 -19.50 9.19 -42.08
C ASP A 49 -20.97 8.80 -42.12
N PRO A 50 -21.53 8.50 -43.30
CA PRO A 50 -22.96 8.17 -43.45
C PRO A 50 -23.43 6.97 -42.60
N ARG A 51 -22.52 6.16 -42.11
CA ARG A 51 -22.82 5.01 -41.26
C ARG A 51 -23.17 5.40 -39.83
N HIS A 52 -22.82 6.60 -39.38
CA HIS A 52 -22.97 7.04 -38.00
C HIS A 52 -24.21 7.93 -37.77
N ASP A 53 -24.95 8.29 -38.79
CA ASP A 53 -26.23 9.04 -38.77
C ASP A 53 -26.26 10.31 -37.90
N GLN A 54 -25.09 10.95 -37.69
CA GLN A 54 -24.97 12.18 -36.88
C GLN A 54 -25.15 13.46 -37.76
N GLY A 55 -25.05 13.34 -39.09
CA GLY A 55 -25.49 14.29 -40.09
C GLY A 55 -24.91 15.70 -40.03
N GLY A 56 -23.66 15.89 -39.60
CA GLY A 56 -23.11 17.23 -39.53
C GLY A 56 -21.63 17.31 -39.20
N ILE A 57 -21.14 18.53 -39.16
CA ILE A 57 -19.79 18.90 -38.67
C ILE A 57 -19.97 19.47 -37.27
N THR A 58 -19.36 18.81 -36.27
CA THR A 58 -19.43 19.24 -34.85
C THR A 58 -18.55 20.45 -34.59
N TYR A 59 -17.37 20.52 -35.19
CA TYR A 59 -16.39 21.60 -35.02
C TYR A 59 -16.26 22.40 -36.29
N SER A 60 -16.58 23.70 -36.28
CA SER A 60 -16.44 24.59 -37.42
C SER A 60 -14.99 24.85 -37.78
N ASP A 61 -14.72 25.30 -39.00
CA ASP A 61 -13.37 25.71 -39.45
C ASP A 61 -12.77 26.78 -38.53
N GLU A 62 -13.58 27.70 -38.00
CA GLU A 62 -13.17 28.73 -37.04
C GLU A 62 -12.59 28.08 -35.75
N VAL A 63 -13.31 27.11 -35.19
CA VAL A 63 -12.85 26.35 -34.00
C VAL A 63 -11.57 25.60 -34.29
N LEU A 64 -11.45 24.96 -35.46
CA LEU A 64 -10.21 24.27 -35.84
C LEU A 64 -9.04 25.25 -35.96
N GLN A 65 -9.26 26.48 -36.47
CA GLN A 65 -8.21 27.50 -36.56
C GLN A 65 -7.76 27.97 -35.17
N HIS A 66 -8.66 28.13 -34.19
CA HIS A 66 -8.29 28.46 -32.81
C HIS A 66 -7.37 27.37 -32.20
N TYR A 67 -7.69 26.09 -32.41
CA TYR A 67 -6.83 24.98 -31.95
C TYR A 67 -5.45 24.96 -32.66
N ILE A 68 -5.36 25.34 -33.95
CA ILE A 68 -4.08 25.45 -34.67
C ILE A 68 -3.26 26.64 -34.13
N ASN A 69 -3.90 27.77 -33.93
CA ASN A 69 -3.22 29.02 -33.60
C ASN A 69 -2.89 29.15 -32.11
N HIS A 70 -3.55 28.38 -31.25
CA HIS A 70 -3.45 28.52 -29.77
C HIS A 70 -3.65 29.96 -29.30
N ASP A 71 -4.69 30.65 -29.83
CA ASP A 71 -4.91 32.09 -29.65
C ASP A 71 -6.02 32.43 -28.65
N ASP A 72 -6.73 31.41 -28.12
CA ASP A 72 -7.79 31.59 -27.12
C ASP A 72 -7.84 30.41 -26.14
N ASP A 73 -6.95 30.37 -25.16
CA ASP A 73 -6.88 29.32 -24.14
C ASP A 73 -8.11 29.29 -23.20
N LEU A 74 -8.88 30.38 -23.17
CA LEU A 74 -10.10 30.44 -22.38
C LEU A 74 -11.20 29.57 -23.00
N ASN A 75 -11.39 29.67 -24.30
CA ASN A 75 -12.48 29.01 -25.01
C ASN A 75 -12.05 27.73 -25.75
N TYR A 76 -10.81 27.70 -26.24
CA TYR A 76 -10.24 26.64 -27.08
C TYR A 76 -8.89 26.13 -26.57
N PRO A 77 -8.82 25.65 -25.30
CA PRO A 77 -7.56 25.13 -24.75
C PRO A 77 -7.11 23.89 -25.49
N ASP A 78 -5.81 23.60 -25.40
CA ASP A 78 -5.19 22.36 -25.87
C ASP A 78 -4.34 21.76 -24.75
N THR A 79 -4.84 20.70 -24.13
CA THR A 79 -4.28 20.15 -22.89
C THR A 79 -3.75 18.75 -23.11
N ASP A 80 -2.47 18.56 -22.85
CA ASP A 80 -1.93 17.23 -22.53
C ASP A 80 -2.29 16.89 -21.08
N TRP A 81 -3.30 16.04 -20.92
CA TRP A 81 -3.79 15.64 -19.61
C TRP A 81 -2.81 14.78 -18.82
N TRP A 82 -1.94 14.05 -19.50
CA TRP A 82 -0.85 13.35 -18.81
C TRP A 82 0.09 14.38 -18.16
N ASP A 83 0.58 15.32 -18.94
CA ASP A 83 1.48 16.36 -18.42
C ASP A 83 0.81 17.24 -17.36
N ALA A 84 -0.48 17.54 -17.49
CA ALA A 84 -1.21 18.33 -16.51
C ALA A 84 -1.31 17.63 -15.12
N VAL A 85 -1.36 16.29 -15.08
CA VAL A 85 -1.64 15.50 -13.87
C VAL A 85 -0.41 14.81 -13.32
N ALA A 86 0.48 14.30 -14.18
CA ALA A 86 1.60 13.45 -13.79
C ALA A 86 2.94 14.21 -13.74
N LYS A 87 3.79 13.81 -12.80
CA LYS A 87 5.21 14.20 -12.75
C LYS A 87 5.99 13.36 -13.74
N ASP A 88 7.05 13.92 -14.30
CA ASP A 88 8.00 13.13 -15.10
C ASP A 88 8.69 12.06 -14.26
N TRP A 89 8.99 12.39 -13.02
CA TRP A 89 9.71 11.53 -12.11
C TRP A 89 9.07 11.50 -10.72
N ALA A 90 8.92 10.29 -10.16
CA ALA A 90 8.55 10.06 -8.78
C ALA A 90 9.75 9.57 -7.97
N GLY A 91 9.99 10.17 -6.83
CA GLY A 91 11.11 9.85 -5.95
C GLY A 91 10.82 8.67 -5.03
N LYS A 92 11.85 7.86 -4.78
CA LYS A 92 11.84 6.84 -3.73
C LYS A 92 13.18 6.85 -3.01
N THR A 93 13.15 6.88 -1.67
CA THR A 93 14.35 6.71 -0.85
C THR A 93 14.23 5.48 0.04
N GLN A 94 15.35 4.80 0.23
CA GLN A 94 15.42 3.64 1.11
C GLN A 94 16.75 3.65 1.86
N HIS A 95 16.67 3.46 3.17
CA HIS A 95 17.81 3.41 4.07
C HIS A 95 17.73 2.16 4.94
N SER A 96 18.83 1.47 5.12
CA SER A 96 18.94 0.28 5.95
C SER A 96 20.24 0.33 6.75
N LEU A 97 20.11 0.25 8.06
CA LEU A 97 21.24 0.09 8.99
C LEU A 97 21.13 -1.28 9.62
N SER A 98 22.22 -2.05 9.61
CA SER A 98 22.25 -3.34 10.31
C SER A 98 23.53 -3.49 11.15
N VAL A 99 23.36 -4.17 12.27
CA VAL A 99 24.42 -4.53 13.19
C VAL A 99 24.35 -6.02 13.44
N SER A 100 25.47 -6.72 13.35
CA SER A 100 25.54 -8.15 13.66
C SER A 100 26.87 -8.49 14.32
N GLY A 101 26.87 -9.53 15.12
CA GLY A 101 28.06 -10.02 15.81
C GLY A 101 27.73 -11.14 16.78
N GLY A 102 28.71 -11.58 17.50
CA GLY A 102 28.53 -12.60 18.53
C GLY A 102 29.80 -13.25 19.02
N ASN A 103 29.60 -14.13 19.95
CA ASN A 103 30.65 -15.02 20.49
C ASN A 103 30.13 -16.47 20.52
N ASP A 104 30.84 -17.36 21.16
CA ASP A 104 30.48 -18.77 21.30
C ASP A 104 29.15 -19.02 22.04
N LYS A 105 28.67 -18.04 22.83
CA LYS A 105 27.44 -18.15 23.63
C LYS A 105 26.23 -17.38 23.06
N LEU A 106 26.49 -16.23 22.41
CA LEU A 106 25.45 -15.34 21.93
C LEU A 106 25.83 -14.79 20.57
N SER A 107 24.92 -14.88 19.61
CA SER A 107 25.01 -14.17 18.35
C SER A 107 23.72 -13.41 18.07
N PHE A 108 23.85 -12.27 17.39
CA PHE A 108 22.71 -11.44 17.07
C PHE A 108 22.84 -10.76 15.70
N TYR A 109 21.72 -10.52 15.09
CA TYR A 109 21.56 -9.65 13.93
C TYR A 109 20.39 -8.69 14.21
N SER A 110 20.62 -7.40 14.07
CA SER A 110 19.57 -6.38 14.18
C SER A 110 19.64 -5.45 12.99
N SER A 111 18.50 -5.04 12.46
CA SER A 111 18.43 -4.05 11.38
C SER A 111 17.23 -3.14 11.53
N ALA A 112 17.41 -1.87 11.16
CA ALA A 112 16.36 -0.87 11.03
C ALA A 112 16.33 -0.40 9.57
N GLN A 113 15.13 -0.28 9.02
CA GLN A 113 14.91 0.18 7.64
C GLN A 113 13.86 1.28 7.61
N TYR A 114 14.10 2.23 6.74
CA TYR A 114 13.16 3.28 6.37
C TYR A 114 13.01 3.31 4.86
N MET A 115 11.78 3.43 4.37
CA MET A 115 11.48 3.66 2.97
C MET A 115 10.41 4.74 2.85
N TRP A 116 10.60 5.64 1.91
CA TRP A 116 9.59 6.59 1.46
C TRP A 116 9.49 6.54 -0.06
N GLN A 117 8.27 6.65 -0.58
CA GLN A 117 7.98 6.68 -2.00
C GLN A 117 6.90 7.71 -2.28
N ASP A 118 7.18 8.62 -3.20
CA ASP A 118 6.26 9.63 -3.69
C ASP A 118 5.28 9.05 -4.72
N ALA A 119 4.09 9.63 -4.83
CA ALA A 119 3.19 9.35 -5.94
C ALA A 119 3.62 10.10 -7.21
N ILE A 120 3.20 9.56 -8.36
CA ILE A 120 3.49 10.19 -9.66
C ILE A 120 2.67 11.46 -9.93
N TYR A 121 1.66 11.77 -9.13
CA TYR A 121 0.75 12.89 -9.38
C TYR A 121 1.34 14.24 -8.98
N LYS A 122 1.13 15.26 -9.81
CA LYS A 122 1.44 16.66 -9.49
C LYS A 122 0.53 17.16 -8.36
N GLN A 123 1.05 18.07 -7.52
CA GLN A 123 0.30 18.73 -6.43
C GLN A 123 -0.41 17.75 -5.47
N SER A 124 0.11 16.54 -5.36
CA SER A 124 -0.45 15.48 -4.52
C SER A 124 0.36 15.32 -3.24
N THR A 125 -0.34 15.05 -2.13
CA THR A 125 0.28 14.66 -0.85
C THR A 125 0.35 13.15 -0.67
N GLN A 126 0.00 12.39 -1.73
CA GLN A 126 -0.02 10.93 -1.68
C GLN A 126 1.40 10.37 -1.59
N ASP A 127 1.62 9.54 -0.61
CA ASP A 127 2.91 8.89 -0.38
C ASP A 127 2.77 7.52 0.30
N TYR A 128 3.88 6.80 0.33
CA TYR A 128 4.05 5.58 1.09
C TYR A 128 5.29 5.70 1.97
N LYS A 129 5.15 5.34 3.25
CA LYS A 129 6.27 5.24 4.20
C LYS A 129 6.27 3.88 4.86
N GLN A 130 7.46 3.32 5.04
CA GLN A 130 7.66 2.08 5.78
C GLN A 130 8.81 2.23 6.76
N TYR A 131 8.56 1.80 7.98
CA TYR A 131 9.54 1.63 9.04
C TYR A 131 9.59 0.14 9.40
N GLN A 132 10.76 -0.45 9.43
CA GLN A 132 10.91 -1.86 9.77
C GLN A 132 12.10 -2.05 10.70
N PHE A 133 11.89 -2.90 11.69
CA PHE A 133 12.92 -3.36 12.61
C PHE A 133 12.91 -4.88 12.64
N ILE A 134 14.08 -5.48 12.54
CA ILE A 134 14.28 -6.93 12.64
C ILE A 134 15.40 -7.17 13.65
N THR A 135 15.18 -8.11 14.56
CA THR A 135 16.25 -8.62 15.45
C THR A 135 16.13 -10.13 15.56
N ASN A 136 17.24 -10.82 15.36
CA ASN A 136 17.39 -12.25 15.56
C ASN A 136 18.52 -12.48 16.56
N ILE A 137 18.22 -13.22 17.61
CA ILE A 137 19.14 -13.54 18.70
C ILE A 137 19.21 -15.07 18.81
N ASP A 138 20.43 -15.60 18.87
CA ASP A 138 20.69 -17.01 19.15
C ASP A 138 21.59 -17.10 20.36
N ALA A 139 21.15 -17.80 21.42
CA ALA A 139 21.87 -17.96 22.69
C ALA A 139 22.05 -19.44 23.01
N LYS A 140 23.28 -19.83 23.29
CA LYS A 140 23.65 -21.12 23.90
C LYS A 140 23.69 -20.94 25.41
N ILE A 141 22.58 -21.28 26.09
CA ILE A 141 22.47 -21.15 27.55
C ILE A 141 23.48 -22.06 28.26
N ASN A 142 23.58 -23.28 27.72
CA ASN A 142 24.62 -24.26 28.13
C ASN A 142 24.86 -25.24 26.97
N LYS A 143 25.59 -26.35 27.24
CA LYS A 143 25.93 -27.36 26.22
C LYS A 143 24.71 -28.02 25.59
N SER A 144 23.61 -28.11 26.32
CA SER A 144 22.38 -28.84 25.91
C SER A 144 21.21 -27.90 25.59
N VAL A 145 21.25 -26.63 25.97
CA VAL A 145 20.11 -25.71 25.85
C VAL A 145 20.46 -24.55 24.95
N ARG A 146 19.69 -24.39 23.87
CA ARG A 146 19.75 -23.29 22.91
C ARG A 146 18.43 -22.55 22.89
N PHE A 147 18.50 -21.22 22.88
CA PHE A 147 17.35 -20.33 22.76
C PHE A 147 17.53 -19.41 21.57
N SER A 148 16.51 -19.30 20.74
CA SER A 148 16.48 -18.34 19.65
C SER A 148 15.27 -17.41 19.81
N PHE A 149 15.43 -16.16 19.45
CA PHE A 149 14.33 -15.19 19.48
C PHE A 149 14.37 -14.30 18.24
N ASP A 150 13.36 -14.43 17.41
CA ASP A 150 13.18 -13.62 16.21
C ASP A 150 12.09 -12.57 16.46
N ILE A 151 12.36 -11.33 16.13
CA ILE A 151 11.48 -10.18 16.27
C ILE A 151 11.42 -9.47 14.93
N LEU A 152 10.22 -9.16 14.44
CA LEU A 152 9.97 -8.24 13.33
C LEU A 152 8.90 -7.26 13.76
N GLY A 153 9.22 -5.97 13.72
CA GLY A 153 8.28 -4.87 13.83
C GLY A 153 8.23 -4.11 12.50
N ARG A 154 7.05 -3.85 11.96
CA ARG A 154 6.88 -3.05 10.74
C ARG A 154 5.67 -2.15 10.86
N GLN A 155 5.84 -0.89 10.48
CA GLN A 155 4.76 0.04 10.27
C GLN A 155 4.79 0.51 8.82
N GLU A 156 3.64 0.45 8.15
CA GLU A 156 3.41 1.02 6.83
C GLU A 156 2.37 2.14 6.95
N GLN A 157 2.68 3.28 6.37
CA GLN A 157 1.76 4.41 6.25
C GLN A 157 1.49 4.64 4.76
N ARG A 158 0.21 4.64 4.37
CA ARG A 158 -0.24 4.88 3.00
C ARG A 158 -1.17 6.07 3.00
N ASN A 159 -0.75 7.12 2.37
CA ASN A 159 -1.54 8.32 2.15
C ASN A 159 -2.02 8.33 0.70
N ARG A 160 -3.33 8.31 0.47
CA ARG A 160 -3.94 8.23 -0.85
C ARG A 160 -5.05 9.25 -0.99
N GLY A 161 -5.33 9.70 -2.22
CA GLY A 161 -6.55 10.40 -2.54
C GLY A 161 -7.79 9.49 -2.41
N ILE A 162 -8.96 10.07 -2.49
CA ILE A 162 -10.24 9.33 -2.41
C ILE A 162 -10.52 8.49 -3.67
N TYR A 163 -9.96 8.89 -4.81
CA TYR A 163 -10.15 8.19 -6.07
C TYR A 163 -9.11 7.08 -6.24
N SER A 164 -9.54 5.93 -6.74
CA SER A 164 -8.63 4.82 -7.00
C SER A 164 -7.71 5.11 -8.20
N THR A 165 -6.48 4.58 -8.16
CA THR A 165 -5.51 4.75 -9.25
C THR A 165 -6.05 4.33 -10.61
N PRO A 166 -6.70 3.15 -10.80
CA PRO A 166 -7.26 2.79 -12.10
C PRO A 166 -8.31 3.79 -12.59
N TYR A 167 -9.16 4.29 -11.69
CA TYR A 167 -10.17 5.28 -12.03
C TYR A 167 -9.55 6.61 -12.49
N LEU A 168 -8.53 7.11 -11.77
CA LEU A 168 -7.79 8.31 -12.16
C LEU A 168 -7.15 8.16 -13.54
N PHE A 169 -6.45 7.05 -13.78
CA PHE A 169 -5.81 6.79 -15.07
C PHE A 169 -6.84 6.73 -16.21
N THR A 170 -7.94 6.00 -16.03
CA THR A 170 -9.01 5.98 -17.02
C THR A 170 -9.53 7.38 -17.28
N TYR A 171 -9.80 8.15 -16.22
CA TYR A 171 -10.40 9.47 -16.33
C TYR A 171 -9.50 10.44 -17.11
N PHE A 172 -8.25 10.67 -16.70
CA PHE A 172 -7.41 11.65 -17.39
C PHE A 172 -6.92 11.21 -18.77
N LEU A 173 -6.84 9.89 -19.05
CA LEU A 173 -6.50 9.40 -20.38
C LEU A 173 -7.71 9.47 -21.35
N THR A 174 -8.93 9.60 -20.87
CA THR A 174 -10.13 9.73 -21.70
C THR A 174 -10.72 11.13 -21.69
N THR A 175 -10.14 12.06 -20.94
CA THR A 175 -10.64 13.43 -20.87
C THR A 175 -10.32 14.17 -22.19
N PHE A 176 -11.29 14.96 -22.65
CA PHE A 176 -11.19 15.74 -23.87
C PHE A 176 -10.00 16.75 -23.80
N PRO A 177 -9.10 16.77 -24.78
CA PRO A 177 -7.94 17.68 -24.78
C PRO A 177 -8.35 19.16 -24.89
N GLY A 178 -9.47 19.49 -25.52
CA GLY A 178 -10.06 20.84 -25.59
C GLY A 178 -10.67 21.31 -24.26
N SER A 179 -10.28 20.71 -23.14
CA SER A 179 -10.63 21.12 -21.78
C SER A 179 -9.36 21.32 -20.97
N ALA A 180 -9.25 22.42 -20.22
CA ALA A 180 -8.10 22.72 -19.38
C ALA A 180 -8.37 22.44 -17.91
N PRO A 181 -7.34 22.06 -17.08
CA PRO A 181 -7.51 21.88 -15.65
C PRO A 181 -7.85 23.17 -14.91
N TYR A 182 -7.34 24.29 -15.40
CA TYR A 182 -7.53 25.62 -14.80
C TYR A 182 -7.86 26.64 -15.86
N PHE A 183 -8.59 27.68 -15.46
CA PHE A 183 -8.75 28.89 -16.24
C PHE A 183 -7.46 29.74 -16.18
N PRO A 184 -7.26 30.71 -17.09
CA PRO A 184 -6.09 31.61 -17.06
C PRO A 184 -5.92 32.38 -15.75
N ASN A 185 -6.99 32.59 -14.98
CA ASN A 185 -6.96 33.22 -13.65
C ASN A 185 -6.65 32.24 -12.51
N GLY A 186 -6.36 30.96 -12.80
CA GLY A 186 -6.01 29.92 -11.83
C GLY A 186 -7.20 29.22 -11.17
N LEU A 187 -8.44 29.56 -11.48
CA LEU A 187 -9.60 28.83 -10.95
C LEU A 187 -9.71 27.44 -11.59
N PRO A 188 -9.99 26.37 -10.80
CA PRO A 188 -10.14 25.03 -11.32
C PRO A 188 -11.42 24.92 -12.17
N ARG A 189 -11.29 24.32 -13.34
CA ARG A 189 -12.34 24.25 -14.33
C ARG A 189 -13.19 22.98 -14.15
N VAL A 190 -14.51 23.05 -14.42
CA VAL A 190 -15.37 21.87 -14.59
C VAL A 190 -14.94 21.07 -15.81
N GLY A 191 -15.25 19.77 -15.85
CA GLY A 191 -15.03 18.94 -17.02
C GLY A 191 -15.83 19.42 -18.24
N TYR A 192 -15.40 18.98 -19.43
CA TYR A 192 -15.92 19.43 -20.73
C TYR A 192 -17.43 19.30 -20.89
N ASP A 193 -18.01 18.23 -20.41
CA ASP A 193 -19.45 17.91 -20.51
C ASP A 193 -20.29 18.51 -19.37
N GLY A 194 -19.73 19.46 -18.63
CA GLY A 194 -20.34 20.01 -17.43
C GLY A 194 -20.35 19.04 -16.24
N ILE A 195 -19.67 17.89 -16.38
CA ILE A 195 -19.43 16.98 -15.28
C ILE A 195 -18.54 17.68 -14.24
N THR A 196 -18.97 17.62 -13.01
CA THR A 196 -18.29 18.27 -11.88
C THR A 196 -17.04 17.50 -11.44
N ARG A 197 -16.13 17.22 -12.40
CA ARG A 197 -14.87 16.51 -12.16
C ARG A 197 -13.73 17.16 -12.93
N ASN A 198 -12.54 17.11 -12.33
CA ASN A 198 -11.33 17.64 -12.92
C ASN A 198 -10.15 16.76 -12.48
N ALA A 199 -9.48 16.11 -13.42
CA ALA A 199 -8.41 15.16 -13.13
C ALA A 199 -7.27 15.77 -12.28
N ALA A 200 -6.89 17.03 -12.55
CA ALA A 200 -5.83 17.71 -11.83
C ALA A 200 -6.21 18.00 -10.37
N ILE A 201 -7.50 18.19 -10.07
CA ILE A 201 -7.99 18.36 -8.70
C ILE A 201 -8.20 17.00 -8.02
N MET A 202 -8.68 15.99 -8.76
CA MET A 202 -8.95 14.66 -8.23
C MET A 202 -7.71 13.95 -7.68
N VAL A 203 -6.52 14.27 -8.16
CA VAL A 203 -5.25 13.71 -7.66
C VAL A 203 -4.73 14.39 -6.40
N THR A 204 -5.28 15.54 -6.03
CA THR A 204 -4.94 16.30 -4.82
C THR A 204 -5.72 15.81 -3.60
N ASP A 205 -5.52 16.43 -2.46
CA ASP A 205 -6.30 16.22 -1.22
C ASP A 205 -7.52 17.17 -1.09
N GLN A 206 -7.80 18.01 -2.09
CA GLN A 206 -9.00 18.84 -2.08
C GLN A 206 -10.30 18.04 -1.99
N PRO A 207 -10.47 16.92 -2.72
CA PRO A 207 -11.64 16.05 -2.55
C PRO A 207 -11.65 15.26 -1.24
N GLY A 208 -10.54 15.20 -0.54
CA GLY A 208 -10.31 14.43 0.65
C GLY A 208 -9.14 13.43 0.54
N TYR A 209 -9.06 12.51 1.48
CA TYR A 209 -7.96 11.56 1.56
C TYR A 209 -8.38 10.22 2.16
N ASN A 210 -7.55 9.21 1.91
CA ASN A 210 -7.56 7.91 2.58
C ASN A 210 -6.18 7.68 3.21
N LYS A 211 -6.10 7.66 4.54
CA LYS A 211 -4.88 7.40 5.30
C LYS A 211 -4.99 6.04 5.98
N TYR A 212 -4.00 5.18 5.75
CA TYR A 212 -3.93 3.84 6.32
C TYR A 212 -2.61 3.67 7.06
N THR A 213 -2.67 3.06 8.24
CA THR A 213 -1.50 2.64 9.01
C THR A 213 -1.63 1.15 9.30
N TYR A 214 -0.67 0.37 8.85
CA TYR A 214 -0.56 -1.06 9.08
C TYR A 214 0.61 -1.31 10.02
N ASN A 215 0.36 -1.91 11.18
CA ASN A 215 1.38 -2.25 12.15
C ASN A 215 1.45 -3.76 12.30
N ILE A 216 2.63 -4.33 12.11
CA ILE A 216 2.90 -5.75 12.18
C ILE A 216 3.95 -5.99 13.25
N LEU A 217 3.69 -6.92 14.16
CA LEU A 217 4.64 -7.41 15.14
C LEU A 217 4.64 -8.94 15.11
N ASN A 218 5.78 -9.50 14.70
CA ASN A 218 6.00 -10.94 14.72
C ASN A 218 7.07 -11.26 15.76
N LEU A 219 6.79 -12.19 16.67
CA LEU A 219 7.69 -12.67 17.70
C LEU A 219 7.77 -14.18 17.62
N LYS A 220 8.98 -14.74 17.64
CA LYS A 220 9.17 -16.18 17.60
C LYS A 220 10.29 -16.63 18.56
N PRO A 221 10.00 -16.80 19.86
CA PRO A 221 10.87 -17.55 20.74
C PRO A 221 10.89 -19.04 20.35
N LEU A 222 12.07 -19.63 20.35
CA LEU A 222 12.33 -21.05 20.13
C LEU A 222 13.29 -21.56 21.19
N LEU A 223 12.95 -22.69 21.79
CA LEU A 223 13.79 -23.40 22.75
C LEU A 223 14.12 -24.78 22.21
N HIS A 224 15.41 -25.13 22.19
CA HIS A 224 15.90 -26.44 21.83
C HIS A 224 16.73 -27.01 22.96
N ILE A 225 16.45 -28.28 23.34
CA ILE A 225 17.11 -28.98 24.46
C ILE A 225 17.59 -30.32 23.97
N ASP A 226 18.90 -30.53 23.95
CA ASP A 226 19.55 -31.81 23.72
C ASP A 226 19.41 -32.69 24.98
N LEU A 227 18.87 -33.90 24.83
CA LEU A 227 18.63 -34.86 25.90
C LEU A 227 19.63 -36.04 25.83
N ASP A 228 20.88 -35.74 25.44
CA ASP A 228 21.94 -36.75 25.33
C ASP A 228 22.22 -37.50 26.65
N MET A 229 21.84 -36.90 27.79
CA MET A 229 21.88 -37.58 29.10
C MET A 229 20.95 -38.77 29.23
N ILE A 230 19.86 -38.82 28.40
CA ILE A 230 18.91 -39.94 28.33
C ILE A 230 19.37 -40.94 27.26
N THR A 231 19.53 -40.43 26.04
CA THR A 231 20.05 -41.17 24.90
C THR A 231 20.67 -40.19 23.89
N LYS A 232 21.84 -40.54 23.37
CA LYS A 232 22.62 -39.72 22.45
C LYS A 232 21.81 -39.44 21.18
N GLY A 233 21.61 -38.16 20.86
CA GLY A 233 20.86 -37.69 19.70
C GLY A 233 19.36 -37.45 19.94
N LEU A 234 18.86 -37.68 21.15
CA LEU A 234 17.49 -37.31 21.52
C LEU A 234 17.44 -35.81 21.81
N TYR A 235 16.36 -35.15 21.33
CA TYR A 235 16.13 -33.73 21.63
C TYR A 235 14.65 -33.40 21.74
N VAL A 236 14.37 -32.28 22.42
CA VAL A 236 13.05 -31.63 22.44
C VAL A 236 13.22 -30.22 21.91
N GLU A 237 12.29 -29.79 21.10
CA GLU A 237 12.25 -28.42 20.58
C GLU A 237 10.81 -27.90 20.61
N GLY A 238 10.68 -26.62 20.96
CA GLY A 238 9.39 -25.94 20.91
C GLY A 238 9.53 -24.48 20.52
N TYR A 239 8.51 -23.95 19.85
CA TYR A 239 8.42 -22.54 19.56
C TYR A 239 6.99 -22.01 19.74
N ALA A 240 6.91 -20.71 20.00
CA ALA A 240 5.70 -19.93 19.84
C ALA A 240 5.90 -18.95 18.68
N ALA A 241 4.99 -18.92 17.70
CA ALA A 241 4.94 -17.83 16.72
C ALA A 241 3.73 -16.95 17.05
N LEU A 242 4.01 -15.68 17.33
CA LEU A 242 3.04 -14.69 17.76
C LEU A 242 2.99 -13.60 16.70
N ASP A 243 1.92 -13.59 15.92
CA ASP A 243 1.72 -12.64 14.83
C ASP A 243 0.59 -11.68 15.17
N PHE A 244 0.91 -10.41 15.29
CA PHE A 244 -0.04 -9.35 15.60
C PHE A 244 -0.08 -8.33 14.48
N HIS A 245 -1.28 -7.93 14.07
CA HIS A 245 -1.53 -6.81 13.18
C HIS A 245 -2.51 -5.85 13.86
N PHE A 246 -2.16 -4.58 13.85
CA PHE A 246 -2.97 -3.48 14.39
C PHE A 246 -3.12 -2.45 13.29
N ASP A 247 -4.17 -2.62 12.50
CA ASP A 247 -4.39 -1.80 11.31
C ASP A 247 -5.46 -0.75 11.61
N ASN A 248 -5.25 0.44 11.11
CA ASN A 248 -6.24 1.51 11.22
C ASN A 248 -6.26 2.35 9.95
N GLY A 249 -7.39 2.97 9.71
CA GLY A 249 -7.57 3.86 8.59
C GLY A 249 -8.55 4.97 8.87
N LYS A 250 -8.35 6.08 8.18
CA LYS A 250 -9.24 7.22 8.18
C LYS A 250 -9.44 7.72 6.76
N SER A 251 -10.69 7.92 6.38
CA SER A 251 -11.09 8.55 5.13
C SER A 251 -11.84 9.83 5.41
N LEU A 252 -11.44 10.90 4.75
CA LEU A 252 -12.20 12.14 4.64
C LEU A 252 -12.67 12.26 3.20
N ASN A 253 -13.96 12.51 3.02
CA ASN A 253 -14.52 12.89 1.74
C ASN A 253 -15.22 14.24 1.87
N GLN A 254 -14.94 15.16 0.96
CA GLN A 254 -15.48 16.50 0.99
C GLN A 254 -15.75 17.06 -0.39
N PRO A 255 -16.79 17.91 -0.53
CA PRO A 255 -16.99 18.66 -1.76
C PRO A 255 -15.86 19.67 -1.98
N TYR A 256 -15.55 19.93 -3.23
CA TYR A 256 -14.54 20.90 -3.67
C TYR A 256 -15.11 21.80 -4.75
N ASP A 257 -14.51 22.98 -4.94
CA ASP A 257 -15.00 23.98 -5.86
C ASP A 257 -14.41 23.77 -7.26
N LEU A 258 -15.28 23.76 -8.27
CA LEU A 258 -14.96 23.87 -9.68
C LEU A 258 -15.75 25.03 -10.28
N TYR A 259 -15.23 25.60 -11.35
CA TYR A 259 -15.84 26.76 -11.96
C TYR A 259 -16.13 26.51 -13.44
N TYR A 260 -17.18 27.14 -13.94
CA TYR A 260 -17.40 27.33 -15.36
C TYR A 260 -17.44 28.83 -15.68
N TYR A 261 -17.07 29.15 -16.90
CA TYR A 261 -17.11 30.52 -17.39
C TYR A 261 -18.42 30.73 -18.14
N ASP A 262 -19.22 31.68 -17.67
CA ASP A 262 -20.47 32.09 -18.32
C ASP A 262 -20.16 33.22 -19.32
N LYS A 263 -20.19 32.87 -20.60
CA LYS A 263 -19.93 33.81 -21.71
C LYS A 263 -20.97 34.97 -21.78
N ALA A 264 -22.21 34.77 -21.31
CA ALA A 264 -23.24 35.76 -21.36
C ALA A 264 -23.05 36.87 -20.32
N THR A 265 -22.59 36.50 -19.14
CA THR A 265 -22.33 37.45 -18.03
C THR A 265 -20.88 37.85 -17.90
N ASN A 266 -19.96 37.17 -18.59
CA ASN A 266 -18.50 37.31 -18.46
C ASN A 266 -18.01 37.05 -17.05
N GLU A 267 -18.62 36.07 -16.35
CA GLU A 267 -18.33 35.74 -14.97
C GLU A 267 -17.94 34.27 -14.79
N TYR A 268 -17.10 34.00 -13.78
CA TYR A 268 -16.78 32.65 -13.34
C TYR A 268 -17.78 32.22 -12.25
N GLN A 269 -18.60 31.23 -12.55
CA GLN A 269 -19.58 30.73 -11.60
C GLN A 269 -19.09 29.44 -10.96
N ASN A 270 -19.18 29.39 -9.63
CA ASN A 270 -18.84 28.18 -8.87
C ASN A 270 -19.90 27.10 -9.11
N LYS A 271 -19.46 25.95 -9.56
CA LYS A 271 -20.25 24.75 -9.68
C LYS A 271 -19.58 23.69 -8.81
N ARG A 272 -19.98 23.68 -7.53
CA ARG A 272 -19.40 22.79 -6.54
C ARG A 272 -19.44 21.34 -7.01
N ALA A 273 -18.26 20.73 -7.14
CA ALA A 273 -18.13 19.33 -7.48
C ALA A 273 -18.51 18.48 -6.28
N ASP A 274 -19.25 17.42 -6.53
CA ASP A 274 -19.79 16.55 -5.51
C ASP A 274 -20.62 17.32 -4.46
N THR A 275 -21.92 17.42 -4.68
CA THR A 275 -22.86 18.05 -3.76
C THR A 275 -23.07 17.28 -2.46
N GLY A 276 -22.26 16.22 -2.25
CA GLY A 276 -22.27 15.40 -1.06
C GLY A 276 -21.91 16.17 0.20
N LYS A 277 -22.29 15.61 1.33
CA LYS A 277 -21.91 16.11 2.64
C LYS A 277 -20.47 15.73 2.95
N ILE A 278 -19.76 16.59 3.70
CA ILE A 278 -18.45 16.20 4.28
C ILE A 278 -18.66 14.96 5.13
N SER A 279 -17.85 13.93 4.92
CA SER A 279 -17.94 12.68 5.67
C SER A 279 -16.56 12.19 6.12
N VAL A 280 -16.54 11.57 7.27
CA VAL A 280 -15.37 10.89 7.83
C VAL A 280 -15.74 9.44 8.14
N ASN A 281 -14.91 8.53 7.69
CA ASN A 281 -14.93 7.13 8.11
C ASN A 281 -13.63 6.81 8.83
N SER A 282 -13.71 6.16 9.99
CA SER A 282 -12.55 5.68 10.74
C SER A 282 -12.76 4.22 11.08
N TRP A 283 -11.71 3.40 10.89
CA TRP A 283 -11.80 1.98 11.19
C TRP A 283 -10.51 1.48 11.86
N SER A 284 -10.64 0.40 12.60
CA SER A 284 -9.55 -0.34 13.21
C SER A 284 -9.80 -1.84 13.04
N SER A 285 -8.75 -2.57 12.67
CA SER A 285 -8.79 -4.02 12.55
C SER A 285 -7.61 -4.64 13.30
N ASN A 286 -7.87 -5.67 14.07
CA ASN A 286 -6.86 -6.39 14.81
C ASN A 286 -6.86 -7.86 14.37
N TYR A 287 -5.69 -8.35 14.00
CA TYR A 287 -5.43 -9.74 13.68
C TYR A 287 -4.43 -10.28 14.68
N LYS A 288 -4.70 -11.46 15.18
CA LYS A 288 -3.79 -12.13 16.10
C LYS A 288 -3.75 -13.62 15.75
N THR A 289 -2.56 -14.09 15.38
CA THR A 289 -2.32 -15.52 15.22
C THR A 289 -1.30 -15.97 16.25
N ILE A 290 -1.65 -16.97 17.03
CA ILE A 290 -0.74 -17.65 17.96
C ILE A 290 -0.58 -19.08 17.50
N THR A 291 0.64 -19.45 17.13
CA THR A 291 1.01 -20.83 16.81
C THR A 291 1.98 -21.36 17.86
N LEU A 292 1.65 -22.47 18.50
CA LEU A 292 2.50 -23.19 19.43
C LEU A 292 2.90 -24.52 18.79
N ASN A 293 4.20 -24.83 18.81
CA ASN A 293 4.72 -26.09 18.29
C ASN A 293 5.65 -26.71 19.33
N ALA A 294 5.50 -28.00 19.52
CA ALA A 294 6.41 -28.80 20.35
C ALA A 294 6.72 -30.11 19.62
N ARG A 295 7.98 -30.47 19.57
CA ARG A 295 8.43 -31.73 18.97
C ARG A 295 9.47 -32.44 19.82
N ILE A 296 9.43 -33.76 19.78
CA ILE A 296 10.49 -34.63 20.24
C ILE A 296 11.10 -35.31 19.02
N GLY A 297 12.41 -35.27 18.92
CA GLY A 297 13.14 -35.80 17.79
C GLY A 297 14.36 -36.61 18.22
N TYR A 298 14.81 -37.45 17.31
CA TYR A 298 15.98 -38.30 17.47
C TYR A 298 16.82 -38.23 16.20
N SER A 299 18.11 -37.89 16.34
CA SER A 299 19.05 -37.83 15.22
C SER A 299 20.36 -38.50 15.62
N HIS A 300 20.65 -39.66 15.05
CA HIS A 300 21.87 -40.40 15.38
C HIS A 300 22.41 -41.21 14.19
N THR A 301 23.71 -41.37 14.13
CA THR A 301 24.36 -42.26 13.16
C THR A 301 24.94 -43.48 13.88
N PHE A 302 24.37 -44.64 13.55
CA PHE A 302 24.81 -45.96 14.09
C PHE A 302 25.89 -46.56 13.20
N ALA A 303 26.89 -47.17 13.82
CA ALA A 303 27.96 -47.87 13.14
C ALA A 303 28.61 -47.06 12.00
N GLU A 304 28.67 -45.73 12.15
CA GLU A 304 29.23 -44.77 11.17
C GLU A 304 28.62 -44.88 9.77
N ALA A 305 27.51 -45.58 9.60
CA ALA A 305 26.92 -45.92 8.31
C ALA A 305 25.40 -45.65 8.23
N HIS A 306 24.69 -45.82 9.32
CA HIS A 306 23.23 -45.78 9.34
C HIS A 306 22.73 -44.54 10.04
N LYS A 307 22.37 -43.53 9.30
CA LYS A 307 21.85 -42.24 9.80
C LYS A 307 20.34 -42.34 9.94
N VAL A 308 19.82 -42.13 11.13
CA VAL A 308 18.41 -42.01 11.41
C VAL A 308 18.09 -40.63 11.91
N ASP A 309 17.11 -39.96 11.30
CA ASP A 309 16.56 -38.69 11.73
C ASP A 309 15.03 -38.84 11.77
N ALA A 310 14.43 -38.71 12.93
CA ALA A 310 13.01 -38.89 13.13
C ALA A 310 12.47 -37.87 14.12
N PHE A 311 11.24 -37.46 13.96
CA PHE A 311 10.54 -36.66 14.96
C PHE A 311 9.03 -36.91 14.94
N VAL A 312 8.38 -36.63 16.05
CA VAL A 312 6.94 -36.43 16.17
C VAL A 312 6.69 -35.01 16.74
N ALA A 313 5.66 -34.35 16.26
CA ALA A 313 5.34 -33.01 16.63
C ALA A 313 3.85 -32.81 16.86
N TYR A 314 3.54 -31.91 17.77
CA TYR A 314 2.24 -31.30 17.99
C TYR A 314 2.30 -29.82 17.64
N GLU A 315 1.30 -29.35 16.92
CA GLU A 315 1.14 -27.93 16.60
C GLU A 315 -0.31 -27.52 16.78
N GLN A 316 -0.52 -26.40 17.47
CA GLN A 316 -1.80 -25.73 17.50
C GLN A 316 -1.65 -24.29 17.03
N SER A 317 -2.66 -23.79 16.31
CA SER A 317 -2.73 -22.41 15.86
C SER A 317 -4.11 -21.87 16.12
N LYS A 318 -4.17 -20.67 16.69
CA LYS A 318 -5.41 -19.90 16.87
C LYS A 318 -5.27 -18.55 16.18
N TYR A 319 -6.25 -18.27 15.34
CA TYR A 319 -6.43 -16.98 14.69
C TYR A 319 -7.65 -16.29 15.31
N ASP A 320 -7.49 -15.04 15.71
CA ASP A 320 -8.55 -14.15 16.16
C ASP A 320 -8.52 -12.90 15.29
N TYR A 321 -9.68 -12.46 14.81
CA TYR A 321 -9.86 -11.25 14.05
C TYR A 321 -11.00 -10.42 14.63
N ASN A 322 -10.80 -9.10 14.74
CA ASN A 322 -11.89 -8.19 14.98
C ASN A 322 -11.69 -6.87 14.21
N THR A 323 -12.78 -6.27 13.81
CA THR A 323 -12.80 -4.94 13.20
C THR A 323 -13.94 -4.12 13.75
N LEU A 324 -13.70 -2.81 13.82
CA LEU A 324 -14.68 -1.80 14.18
C LEU A 324 -14.55 -0.64 13.20
N SER A 325 -15.66 -0.10 12.75
CA SER A 325 -15.73 1.13 11.97
C SER A 325 -16.75 2.10 12.53
N ALA A 326 -16.48 3.38 12.32
CA ALA A 326 -17.40 4.47 12.65
C ALA A 326 -17.41 5.46 11.50
N TYR A 327 -18.61 5.90 11.15
CA TYR A 327 -18.85 6.86 10.08
C TYR A 327 -19.69 8.01 10.60
N ARG A 328 -19.35 9.23 10.19
CA ARG A 328 -20.21 10.40 10.34
C ARG A 328 -20.14 11.27 9.09
N THR A 329 -21.25 11.95 8.85
CA THR A 329 -21.36 12.95 7.79
C THR A 329 -21.88 14.26 8.34
N ASN A 330 -22.04 15.24 7.43
CA ASN A 330 -22.61 16.55 7.75
C ASN A 330 -21.76 17.36 8.74
N TYR A 331 -20.45 17.41 8.47
CA TYR A 331 -19.51 18.26 9.21
C TYR A 331 -19.69 19.73 8.82
N LEU A 332 -19.56 20.62 9.80
CA LEU A 332 -19.54 22.07 9.56
C LEU A 332 -18.24 22.54 8.91
N SER A 333 -17.13 21.84 9.17
CA SER A 333 -15.79 22.18 8.70
C SER A 333 -14.92 20.93 8.66
N THR A 334 -13.90 20.93 7.82
CA THR A 334 -12.86 19.90 7.74
C THR A 334 -11.64 20.19 8.61
N ALA A 335 -11.65 21.28 9.39
CA ALA A 335 -10.56 21.65 10.29
C ALA A 335 -10.32 20.58 11.39
N ILE A 336 -11.38 19.89 11.82
CA ILE A 336 -11.31 18.77 12.78
C ILE A 336 -12.00 17.55 12.14
N PRO A 337 -11.30 16.78 11.31
CA PRO A 337 -11.89 15.62 10.65
C PRO A 337 -11.90 14.38 11.56
N GLU A 338 -12.51 14.55 12.74
CA GLU A 338 -12.66 13.50 13.75
C GLU A 338 -14.12 13.06 13.90
N ILE A 339 -14.34 11.79 14.22
CA ILE A 339 -15.69 11.21 14.30
C ILE A 339 -16.58 12.02 15.25
N PHE A 340 -16.05 12.51 16.39
CA PHE A 340 -16.85 13.27 17.36
C PHE A 340 -17.33 14.64 16.84
N ALA A 341 -16.64 15.22 15.85
CA ALA A 341 -16.93 16.56 15.33
C ALA A 341 -18.03 16.59 14.24
N GLY A 342 -18.46 15.41 13.76
CA GLY A 342 -19.56 15.31 12.80
C GLY A 342 -20.92 15.45 13.47
N SER A 343 -21.98 15.49 12.63
CA SER A 343 -23.38 15.64 13.08
C SER A 343 -23.74 14.64 14.19
N SER A 344 -24.56 15.09 15.15
CA SER A 344 -25.11 14.22 16.19
C SER A 344 -26.44 13.58 15.80
N VAL A 345 -27.02 13.95 14.67
CA VAL A 345 -28.27 13.39 14.15
C VAL A 345 -28.08 11.89 13.83
N PRO A 346 -29.04 11.01 14.23
CA PRO A 346 -28.89 9.56 14.01
C PRO A 346 -28.66 9.16 12.54
N GLU A 347 -29.30 9.81 11.59
CA GLU A 347 -29.23 9.55 10.14
C GLU A 347 -27.86 9.90 9.54
N ASP A 348 -27.08 10.72 10.23
CA ASP A 348 -25.74 11.14 9.83
C ASP A 348 -24.63 10.25 10.42
N LYS A 349 -25.00 9.16 11.12
CA LYS A 349 -24.08 8.26 11.81
C LYS A 349 -24.25 6.83 11.33
N ASP A 350 -23.13 6.13 11.27
CA ASP A 350 -23.12 4.69 11.07
C ASP A 350 -21.93 4.07 11.81
N ASN A 351 -22.04 2.80 12.13
CA ASN A 351 -20.96 2.00 12.67
C ASN A 351 -21.10 0.55 12.20
N GLY A 352 -20.00 -0.15 12.20
CA GLY A 352 -19.96 -1.56 11.86
C GLY A 352 -18.88 -2.27 12.63
N GLY A 353 -19.04 -3.57 12.78
CA GLY A 353 -18.03 -4.41 13.43
C GLY A 353 -18.23 -5.86 13.05
N TYR A 354 -17.11 -6.58 13.08
CA TYR A 354 -17.11 -8.01 12.79
C TYR A 354 -16.00 -8.68 13.60
N SER A 355 -16.25 -9.91 14.05
CA SER A 355 -15.25 -10.73 14.73
C SER A 355 -15.31 -12.15 14.18
N ASP A 356 -14.15 -12.78 14.05
CA ASP A 356 -14.00 -14.17 13.66
C ASP A 356 -12.86 -14.82 14.42
N ALA A 357 -12.97 -16.14 14.66
CA ALA A 357 -11.92 -16.90 15.31
C ALA A 357 -11.88 -18.32 14.74
N THR A 358 -10.68 -18.76 14.41
CA THR A 358 -10.45 -20.14 13.99
C THR A 358 -9.31 -20.77 14.78
N ALA A 359 -9.41 -22.07 15.01
CA ALA A 359 -8.35 -22.83 15.67
C ALA A 359 -8.16 -24.16 14.96
N ARG A 360 -6.92 -24.62 14.95
CA ARG A 360 -6.55 -25.94 14.43
C ARG A 360 -5.46 -26.55 15.30
N CYS A 361 -5.44 -27.88 15.35
CA CYS A 361 -4.32 -28.62 15.89
C CYS A 361 -3.93 -29.74 14.93
N ASN A 362 -2.65 -30.05 14.89
CA ASN A 362 -2.05 -31.04 14.02
C ASN A 362 -1.09 -31.92 14.82
N PHE A 363 -1.08 -33.21 14.48
CA PHE A 363 -0.04 -34.16 14.88
C PHE A 363 0.65 -34.63 13.60
N PHE A 364 1.96 -34.58 13.56
CA PHE A 364 2.73 -35.01 12.40
C PHE A 364 4.10 -35.53 12.81
N GLY A 365 4.68 -36.32 11.94
CA GLY A 365 6.01 -36.85 12.15
C GLY A 365 6.71 -37.17 10.84
N ARG A 366 8.00 -37.39 10.93
CA ARG A 366 8.85 -37.74 9.80
C ARG A 366 9.94 -38.69 10.26
N ILE A 367 10.30 -39.64 9.41
CA ILE A 367 11.45 -40.51 9.58
C ILE A 367 12.27 -40.47 8.31
N ASN A 368 13.56 -40.13 8.43
CA ASN A 368 14.55 -40.22 7.36
C ASN A 368 15.57 -41.29 7.75
N TYR A 369 15.96 -42.09 6.77
CA TYR A 369 17.06 -43.01 6.91
C TYR A 369 18.05 -42.81 5.79
N GLY A 370 19.31 -42.77 6.11
CA GLY A 370 20.42 -42.66 5.17
C GLY A 370 21.46 -43.75 5.43
N TYR A 371 22.01 -44.31 4.37
CA TYR A 371 23.09 -45.31 4.46
C TYR A 371 24.34 -44.78 3.79
N LYS A 372 25.43 -44.56 4.57
CA LYS A 372 26.73 -44.10 4.11
C LYS A 372 26.68 -42.81 3.25
N ASP A 373 25.71 -41.91 3.53
CA ASP A 373 25.41 -40.71 2.76
C ASP A 373 25.18 -40.92 1.25
N LYS A 374 24.80 -42.16 0.85
CA LYS A 374 24.57 -42.54 -0.55
C LYS A 374 23.10 -42.71 -0.89
N TYR A 375 22.23 -42.90 0.07
CA TYR A 375 20.81 -43.14 -0.06
C TYR A 375 20.05 -42.36 0.99
#